data_d0b293134139f2fd735e5d3f47a6861d
#
_entry.id   d0b293134139f2fd735e5d3f47a6861d
#
_cell.length_a   1.000
_cell.length_b   1.000
_cell.length_c   1.000
_cell.angle_alpha   90.00
_cell.angle_beta   90.00
_cell.angle_gamma   90.00
#
_symmetry.space_group_name_H-M   'P 1'
#
loop_
_entity.id
_entity.type
_entity.pdbx_description
1 polymer ?
#
loop_
_entity_poly.entity_id
_entity_poly.type
_entity_poly.pdbx_seq_one_letter_code
_entity_poly.pdbx_strand_id
1 'polypeptide(L)'
;MIEDSVSRVDTGSVLVESAGETMNDIVNAVTRVTDIMGEIASASDEQRRGIEQVAQAVSQMDSVTQQNAGLVEEAASAAGQLATQADHLSACVAFFKT
;
A
#
# COMPACT_ATOMS: atom_id res chain seq x y z
N MET A 1 68.35 -20.96 -5.02
CA MET A 1 67.48 -21.29 -3.88
C MET A 1 66.99 -20.04 -3.16
N ILE A 2 67.89 -19.11 -2.81
CA ILE A 2 67.48 -17.87 -2.13
C ILE A 2 66.62 -16.99 -3.05
N GLU A 3 67.05 -16.85 -4.32
CA GLU A 3 66.27 -16.09 -5.32
C GLU A 3 64.90 -16.64 -5.56
N ASP A 4 64.77 -17.96 -5.56
CA ASP A 4 63.49 -18.65 -5.73
C ASP A 4 62.57 -18.39 -4.52
N SER A 5 63.12 -18.41 -3.31
CA SER A 5 62.40 -18.11 -2.07
C SER A 5 61.94 -16.68 -2.03
N VAL A 6 62.79 -15.73 -2.44
CA VAL A 6 62.45 -14.29 -2.52
C VAL A 6 61.30 -14.07 -3.54
N SER A 7 61.39 -14.75 -4.69
CA SER A 7 60.36 -14.68 -5.72
C SER A 7 59.00 -15.20 -5.20
N ARG A 8 59.03 -16.29 -4.44
CA ARG A 8 57.78 -16.84 -3.82
C ARG A 8 57.21 -15.91 -2.75
N VAL A 9 58.06 -15.27 -1.98
CA VAL A 9 57.64 -14.29 -0.96
C VAL A 9 56.99 -13.09 -1.64
N ASP A 10 57.59 -12.59 -2.74
CA ASP A 10 57.01 -11.50 -3.52
C ASP A 10 55.65 -11.87 -4.09
N THR A 11 55.53 -13.05 -4.67
CA THR A 11 54.26 -13.57 -5.20
C THR A 11 53.21 -13.70 -4.12
N GLY A 12 53.60 -14.22 -2.95
CA GLY A 12 52.72 -14.30 -1.78
C GLY A 12 52.27 -12.95 -1.28
N SER A 13 53.18 -11.97 -1.25
CA SER A 13 52.87 -10.57 -0.84
C SER A 13 51.84 -9.95 -1.79
N VAL A 14 52.00 -10.11 -3.09
CA VAL A 14 51.03 -9.63 -4.10
C VAL A 14 49.65 -10.26 -3.90
N LEU A 15 49.62 -11.57 -3.65
CA LEU A 15 48.39 -12.28 -3.37
C LEU A 15 47.68 -11.79 -2.12
N VAL A 16 48.45 -11.49 -1.06
CA VAL A 16 47.90 -10.96 0.20
C VAL A 16 47.32 -9.57 -0.03
N GLU A 17 48.01 -8.71 -0.78
CA GLU A 17 47.51 -7.37 -1.14
C GLU A 17 46.25 -7.48 -1.92
N SER A 18 46.18 -8.38 -2.91
CA SER A 18 44.99 -8.61 -3.74
C SER A 18 43.82 -9.11 -2.90
N ALA A 19 44.08 -10.02 -1.96
CA ALA A 19 43.08 -10.48 -1.01
C ALA A 19 42.54 -9.35 -0.13
N GLY A 20 43.44 -8.46 0.31
CA GLY A 20 43.09 -7.27 1.13
C GLY A 20 42.20 -6.32 0.35
N GLU A 21 42.48 -6.07 -0.93
CA GLU A 21 41.64 -5.24 -1.80
C GLU A 21 40.26 -5.88 -2.01
N THR A 22 40.23 -7.18 -2.22
CA THR A 22 38.98 -7.92 -2.36
C THR A 22 38.15 -7.82 -1.09
N MET A 23 38.77 -7.93 0.07
CA MET A 23 38.08 -7.78 1.35
C MET A 23 37.53 -6.36 1.54
N ASN A 24 38.28 -5.35 1.14
CA ASN A 24 37.77 -3.97 1.15
C ASN A 24 36.56 -3.80 0.23
N ASP A 25 36.59 -4.40 -0.95
CA ASP A 25 35.46 -4.39 -1.88
C ASP A 25 34.24 -5.05 -1.26
N ILE A 26 34.43 -6.14 -0.55
CA ILE A 26 33.36 -6.85 0.17
C ILE A 26 32.76 -5.95 1.26
N VAL A 27 33.61 -5.30 2.06
CA VAL A 27 33.16 -4.38 3.12
C VAL A 27 32.33 -3.24 2.51
N ASN A 28 32.80 -2.66 1.42
CA ASN A 28 32.10 -1.58 0.72
C ASN A 28 30.75 -2.06 0.18
N ALA A 29 30.71 -3.28 -0.38
CA ALA A 29 29.47 -3.86 -0.86
C ALA A 29 28.48 -4.13 0.27
N VAL A 30 28.95 -4.63 1.40
CA VAL A 30 28.12 -4.86 2.60
C VAL A 30 27.57 -3.54 3.12
N THR A 31 28.39 -2.49 3.14
CA THR A 31 27.94 -1.14 3.56
C THR A 31 26.82 -0.65 2.67
N ARG A 32 26.94 -0.81 1.36
CA ARG A 32 25.89 -0.44 0.40
C ARG A 32 24.62 -1.24 0.63
N VAL A 33 24.73 -2.54 0.88
CA VAL A 33 23.58 -3.40 1.20
C VAL A 33 22.90 -2.91 2.48
N THR A 34 23.68 -2.57 3.50
CA THR A 34 23.13 -2.04 4.77
C THR A 34 22.38 -0.74 4.55
N ASP A 35 22.92 0.17 3.72
CA ASP A 35 22.25 1.43 3.37
C ASP A 35 20.93 1.17 2.64
N ILE A 36 20.94 0.24 1.68
CA ILE A 36 19.73 -0.14 0.93
C ILE A 36 18.68 -0.75 1.87
N MET A 37 19.12 -1.59 2.81
CA MET A 37 18.22 -2.17 3.81
C MET A 37 17.57 -1.10 4.69
N GLY A 38 18.32 -0.05 5.02
CA GLY A 38 17.80 1.12 5.73
C GLY A 38 16.74 1.85 4.91
N GLU A 39 16.96 2.02 3.62
CA GLU A 39 15.99 2.63 2.70
C GLU A 39 14.73 1.77 2.58
N ILE A 40 14.90 0.46 2.48
CA ILE A 40 13.78 -0.49 2.43
C ILE A 40 12.96 -0.41 3.71
N ALA A 41 13.61 -0.37 4.87
CA ALA A 41 12.93 -0.26 6.15
C ALA A 41 12.10 1.03 6.24
N SER A 42 12.65 2.16 5.79
CA SER A 42 11.94 3.44 5.73
C SER A 42 10.75 3.38 4.78
N ALA A 43 10.95 2.82 3.59
CA ALA A 43 9.90 2.67 2.59
C ALA A 43 8.78 1.74 3.10
N SER A 44 9.15 0.66 3.79
CA SER A 44 8.19 -0.27 4.38
C SER A 44 7.35 0.39 5.47
N ASP A 45 7.96 1.24 6.30
CA ASP A 45 7.25 1.99 7.33
C ASP A 45 6.27 2.98 6.69
N GLU A 46 6.69 3.67 5.66
CA GLU A 46 5.84 4.59 4.90
C GLU A 46 4.67 3.87 4.25
N GLN A 47 4.93 2.70 3.66
CA GLN A 47 3.88 1.85 3.09
C GLN A 47 2.88 1.41 4.16
N ARG A 48 3.35 1.03 5.34
CA ARG A 48 2.48 0.65 6.46
C ARG A 48 1.54 1.80 6.82
N ARG A 49 2.04 3.02 6.88
CA ARG A 49 1.22 4.21 7.15
C ARG A 49 0.20 4.44 6.04
N GLY A 50 0.62 4.27 4.79
CA GLY A 50 -0.27 4.38 3.64
C GLY A 50 -1.39 3.34 3.67
N ILE A 51 -1.06 2.11 4.02
CA ILE A 51 -2.04 1.02 4.15
C ILE A 51 -3.03 1.32 5.27
N GLU A 52 -2.57 1.86 6.40
CA GLU A 52 -3.46 2.28 7.50
C GLU A 52 -4.44 3.36 7.04
N GLN A 53 -3.98 4.34 6.26
CA GLN A 53 -4.84 5.37 5.68
C GLN A 53 -5.86 4.79 4.73
N VAL A 54 -5.45 3.84 3.88
CA VAL A 54 -6.36 3.15 2.96
C VAL A 54 -7.40 2.35 3.76
N ALA A 55 -6.98 1.65 4.82
CA ALA A 55 -7.91 0.91 5.68
C ALA A 55 -8.95 1.82 6.31
N GLN A 56 -8.55 3.01 6.77
CA GLN A 56 -9.48 4.01 7.31
C GLN A 56 -10.46 4.49 6.24
N ALA A 57 -9.97 4.76 5.03
CA ALA A 57 -10.80 5.18 3.91
C ALA A 57 -11.82 4.10 3.54
N VAL A 58 -11.41 2.83 3.50
CA VAL A 58 -12.31 1.71 3.22
C VAL A 58 -13.38 1.58 4.29
N SER A 59 -13.00 1.73 5.57
CA SER A 59 -13.96 1.72 6.69
C SER A 59 -14.98 2.85 6.55
N GLN A 60 -14.54 4.04 6.16
CA GLN A 60 -15.41 5.19 5.92
C GLN A 60 -16.35 4.93 4.74
N MET A 61 -15.84 4.33 3.67
CA MET A 61 -16.66 3.93 2.51
C MET A 61 -17.74 2.92 2.92
N ASP A 62 -17.42 1.98 3.79
CA ASP A 62 -18.38 1.02 4.31
C ASP A 62 -19.51 1.72 5.06
N SER A 63 -19.18 2.70 5.92
CA SER A 63 -20.16 3.52 6.62
C SER A 63 -21.05 4.30 5.67
N VAL A 64 -20.46 4.93 4.64
CA VAL A 64 -21.21 5.65 3.61
C VAL A 64 -22.11 4.72 2.83
N THR A 65 -21.63 3.53 2.49
CA THR A 65 -22.43 2.51 1.80
C THR A 65 -23.64 2.11 2.62
N GLN A 66 -23.49 1.92 3.92
CA GLN A 66 -24.60 1.59 4.82
C GLN A 66 -25.60 2.74 4.93
N GLN A 67 -25.10 3.98 5.01
CA GLN A 67 -25.95 5.17 4.98
C GLN A 67 -26.73 5.28 3.67
N ASN A 68 -26.04 5.00 2.54
CA ASN A 68 -26.69 5.03 1.23
C ASN A 68 -27.78 3.98 1.13
N ALA A 69 -27.55 2.78 1.67
CA ALA A 69 -28.58 1.72 1.70
C ALA A 69 -29.81 2.18 2.49
N GLY A 70 -29.61 2.85 3.63
CA GLY A 70 -30.67 3.44 4.42
C GLY A 70 -31.44 4.52 3.67
N LEU A 71 -30.72 5.38 2.95
CA LEU A 71 -31.33 6.45 2.14
C LEU A 71 -32.13 5.86 0.97
N VAL A 72 -31.65 4.78 0.36
CA VAL A 72 -32.38 4.09 -0.70
C VAL A 72 -33.70 3.52 -0.15
N GLU A 73 -33.68 2.91 1.03
CA GLU A 73 -34.89 2.40 1.68
C GLU A 73 -35.88 3.52 1.99
N GLU A 74 -35.39 4.67 2.51
CA GLU A 74 -36.23 5.85 2.77
C GLU A 74 -36.83 6.39 1.46
N ALA A 75 -36.02 6.46 0.41
CA ALA A 75 -36.49 6.91 -0.91
C ALA A 75 -37.56 5.99 -1.46
N ALA A 76 -37.37 4.67 -1.33
CA ALA A 76 -38.36 3.68 -1.76
C ALA A 76 -39.66 3.82 -0.97
N SER A 77 -39.57 4.05 0.34
CA SER A 77 -40.72 4.26 1.21
C SER A 77 -41.45 5.54 0.82
N ALA A 78 -40.73 6.63 0.57
CA ALA A 78 -41.30 7.93 0.15
C ALA A 78 -42.00 7.78 -1.22
N ALA A 79 -41.40 7.05 -2.16
CA ALA A 79 -41.96 6.79 -3.47
C ALA A 79 -43.27 5.99 -3.34
N GLY A 80 -43.29 5.00 -2.44
CA GLY A 80 -44.51 4.24 -2.14
C GLY A 80 -45.63 5.09 -1.60
N GLN A 81 -45.29 6.04 -0.67
CA GLN A 81 -46.25 6.99 -0.12
C GLN A 81 -46.80 7.93 -1.21
N LEU A 82 -45.92 8.41 -2.10
CA LEU A 82 -46.34 9.25 -3.23
C LEU A 82 -47.28 8.49 -4.16
N ALA A 83 -47.02 7.24 -4.45
CA ALA A 83 -47.89 6.39 -5.27
C ALA A 83 -49.27 6.25 -4.61
N THR A 84 -49.30 6.03 -3.29
CA THR A 84 -50.55 5.91 -2.54
C THR A 84 -51.33 7.24 -2.58
N GLN A 85 -50.64 8.37 -2.41
CA GLN A 85 -51.30 9.70 -2.49
C GLN A 85 -51.81 9.99 -3.90
N ALA A 86 -51.07 9.59 -4.92
CA ALA A 86 -51.51 9.70 -6.33
C ALA A 86 -52.78 8.94 -6.57
N ASP A 87 -52.90 7.72 -6.04
CA ASP A 87 -54.11 6.91 -6.12
C ASP A 87 -55.27 7.58 -5.41
N HIS A 88 -55.03 8.16 -4.22
CA HIS A 88 -56.04 8.93 -3.48
C HIS A 88 -56.53 10.13 -4.26
N LEU A 89 -55.60 10.88 -4.86
CA LEU A 89 -55.94 12.05 -5.68
C LEU A 89 -56.74 11.61 -6.93
N SER A 90 -56.36 10.53 -7.56
CA SER A 90 -57.08 9.98 -8.71
C SER A 90 -58.52 9.60 -8.34
N ALA A 91 -58.70 8.97 -7.18
CA ALA A 91 -60.02 8.61 -6.67
C ALA A 91 -60.86 9.85 -6.35
N CYS A 92 -60.24 10.91 -5.74
CA CYS A 92 -60.92 12.16 -5.45
C CYS A 92 -61.36 12.87 -6.73
N VAL A 93 -60.50 12.93 -7.73
CA VAL A 93 -60.81 13.55 -9.03
C VAL A 93 -61.93 12.78 -9.72
N ALA A 94 -61.93 11.47 -9.69
CA ALA A 94 -62.95 10.63 -10.24
C ALA A 94 -64.32 10.88 -9.55
N PHE A 95 -64.26 11.09 -8.20
CA PHE A 95 -65.46 11.39 -7.40
C PHE A 95 -66.09 12.73 -7.82
N PHE A 96 -65.25 13.77 -7.96
CA PHE A 96 -65.73 15.09 -8.37
C PHE A 96 -66.09 15.19 -9.85
N LYS A 97 -65.62 14.31 -10.65
CA LYS A 97 -65.85 14.33 -12.09
C LYS A 97 -67.26 13.82 -12.47
N THR A 98 -67.85 13.06 -11.59
CA THR A 98 -69.23 12.61 -11.78
C THR A 98 -70.22 13.59 -11.19
#